data_9925c5dc7cb49d831d49ad278b39b83a
#
_entry.id   9925c5dc7cb49d831d49ad278b39b83a
#
_cell.length_a   1.000
_cell.length_b   1.000
_cell.length_c   1.000
_cell.angle_alpha   90.00
_cell.angle_beta   90.00
_cell.angle_gamma   90.00
#
_symmetry.space_group_name_H-M   'P 1'
#
loop_
_entity.id
_entity.type
_entity.pdbx_description
1 polymer ?
#
loop_
_entity_poly.entity_id
_entity_poly.type
_entity_poly.pdbx_seq_one_letter_code
_entity_poly.pdbx_strand_id
1 'polypeptide(L)'
;MSKSRIAAGALAISAVCLIGIANREQFRSVAYQDSGGVWTVGYGETKGVKKGDKTTPERALIRLGDSVDGYAKQIKACFGDVPLYQHEFDAYVDLAYNVGAGAVCKSSIPRKLKAGQYEAACNTILSFDKITIAGH
;
A
#
# COMPACT_ATOMS: atom_id res chain seq x y z
N MET A 1 -8.14 -2.42 -27.29
CA MET A 1 -7.06 -3.37 -26.95
C MET A 1 -7.36 -4.01 -25.60
N SER A 2 -7.50 -5.32 -25.57
CA SER A 2 -7.74 -5.99 -24.28
C SER A 2 -6.45 -6.04 -23.47
N LYS A 3 -6.57 -5.80 -22.18
CA LYS A 3 -5.45 -5.94 -21.26
C LYS A 3 -5.42 -7.38 -20.77
N SER A 4 -4.24 -7.92 -20.62
CA SER A 4 -4.04 -9.25 -20.05
C SER A 4 -3.53 -9.12 -18.63
N ARG A 5 -3.95 -10.05 -17.76
CA ARG A 5 -3.36 -10.17 -16.43
C ARG A 5 -1.93 -10.71 -16.57
N ILE A 6 -1.06 -10.23 -15.70
CA ILE A 6 0.37 -10.56 -15.69
C ILE A 6 0.70 -11.13 -14.31
N ALA A 7 1.59 -12.13 -14.26
CA ALA A 7 2.02 -12.72 -12.98
C ALA A 7 2.41 -11.62 -12.00
N ALA A 8 1.88 -11.70 -10.79
CA ALA A 8 2.08 -10.65 -9.77
C ALA A 8 3.56 -10.36 -9.53
N GLY A 9 4.41 -11.37 -9.59
CA GLY A 9 5.85 -11.20 -9.41
C GLY A 9 6.51 -10.27 -10.42
N ALA A 10 5.90 -10.09 -11.60
CA ALA A 10 6.43 -9.21 -12.65
C ALA A 10 5.89 -7.77 -12.56
N LEU A 11 4.96 -7.51 -11.65
CA LEU A 11 4.35 -6.19 -11.51
C LEU A 11 5.08 -5.33 -10.48
N ALA A 12 5.02 -4.03 -10.68
CA ALA A 12 5.43 -3.02 -9.70
C ALA A 12 4.28 -2.03 -9.57
N ILE A 13 4.25 -1.25 -8.49
CA ILE A 13 3.21 -0.24 -8.35
C ILE A 13 3.33 0.79 -9.46
N SER A 14 2.20 1.31 -9.91
CA SER A 14 2.18 2.36 -10.93
C SER A 14 2.46 3.73 -10.30
N ALA A 15 2.90 4.68 -11.14
CA ALA A 15 3.08 6.06 -10.70
C ALA A 15 1.76 6.66 -10.20
N VAL A 16 0.65 6.32 -10.83
CA VAL A 16 -0.67 6.80 -10.42
C VAL A 16 -1.00 6.33 -9.00
N CYS A 17 -0.70 5.07 -8.68
CA CYS A 17 -0.88 4.52 -7.34
C CYS A 17 -0.05 5.29 -6.32
N LEU A 18 1.23 5.50 -6.59
CA LEU A 18 2.14 6.20 -5.68
C LEU A 18 1.69 7.64 -5.45
N ILE A 19 1.31 8.34 -6.50
CA ILE A 19 0.82 9.72 -6.42
C ILE A 19 -0.47 9.77 -5.59
N GLY A 20 -1.37 8.81 -5.77
CA GLY A 20 -2.60 8.74 -4.99
C GLY A 20 -2.34 8.58 -3.50
N ILE A 21 -1.39 7.71 -3.14
CA ILE A 21 -0.98 7.53 -1.75
C ILE A 21 -0.38 8.83 -1.20
N ALA A 22 0.53 9.46 -1.95
CA ALA A 22 1.17 10.72 -1.53
C ALA A 22 0.13 11.81 -1.27
N ASN A 23 -0.88 11.93 -2.13
CA ASN A 23 -1.93 12.93 -1.97
C ASN A 23 -2.74 12.72 -0.68
N ARG A 24 -2.99 11.48 -0.29
CA ARG A 24 -3.72 11.19 0.95
C ARG A 24 -2.90 11.45 2.19
N GLU A 25 -1.58 11.21 2.11
CA GLU A 25 -0.69 11.33 3.28
C GLU A 25 -0.35 12.77 3.60
N GLN A 26 -0.47 13.69 2.66
CA GLN A 26 -0.09 15.09 2.78
C GLN A 26 1.38 15.28 3.16
N PHE A 27 2.01 16.26 2.52
CA PHE A 27 3.44 16.50 2.71
C PHE A 27 3.71 17.42 3.93
N ARG A 28 4.70 17.05 4.74
CA ARG A 28 5.22 17.88 5.84
C ARG A 28 6.74 17.95 5.73
N SER A 29 7.24 19.18 5.57
CA SER A 29 8.68 19.38 5.35
C SER A 29 9.52 19.25 6.62
N VAL A 30 8.92 19.45 7.79
CA VAL A 30 9.60 19.38 9.08
C VAL A 30 8.92 18.35 9.96
N ALA A 31 9.72 17.56 10.67
CA ALA A 31 9.20 16.51 11.54
C ALA A 31 8.23 17.06 12.57
N TYR A 32 7.14 16.36 12.79
CA TYR A 32 6.13 16.68 13.80
C TYR A 32 5.74 15.38 14.51
N GLN A 33 5.15 15.53 15.68
CA GLN A 33 4.60 14.37 16.38
C GLN A 33 3.14 14.17 15.97
N ASP A 34 2.81 12.93 15.60
CA ASP A 34 1.42 12.60 15.30
C ASP A 34 0.59 12.48 16.58
N SER A 35 -0.68 12.10 16.47
CA SER A 35 -1.58 11.98 17.62
C SER A 35 -1.10 10.93 18.64
N GLY A 36 -0.28 9.98 18.21
CA GLY A 36 0.32 8.97 19.08
C GLY A 36 1.69 9.35 19.61
N GLY A 37 2.17 10.57 19.34
CA GLY A 37 3.48 11.03 19.78
C GLY A 37 4.64 10.54 18.92
N VAL A 38 4.37 9.94 17.75
CA VAL A 38 5.40 9.41 16.86
C VAL A 38 5.92 10.52 15.96
N TRP A 39 7.25 10.71 15.91
CA TRP A 39 7.87 11.68 15.03
C TRP A 39 7.70 11.25 13.57
N THR A 40 7.16 12.14 12.76
CA THR A 40 6.73 11.89 11.39
C THR A 40 7.19 13.03 10.49
N VAL A 41 7.63 12.72 9.27
CA VAL A 41 8.07 13.73 8.29
C VAL A 41 7.69 13.27 6.88
N GLY A 42 7.66 14.20 5.94
CA GLY A 42 7.39 13.92 4.54
C GLY A 42 5.97 13.43 4.31
N TYR A 43 5.83 12.30 3.66
CA TYR A 43 4.53 11.66 3.38
C TYR A 43 4.25 10.55 4.41
N GLY A 44 4.27 10.91 5.68
CA GLY A 44 3.94 9.97 6.74
C GLY A 44 5.09 9.04 7.14
N GLU A 45 6.33 9.39 6.79
CA GLU A 45 7.49 8.58 7.18
C GLU A 45 7.76 8.69 8.68
N THR A 46 7.94 7.55 9.33
CA THR A 46 8.20 7.51 10.78
C THR A 46 9.52 6.84 11.14
N LYS A 47 10.05 5.99 10.26
CA LYS A 47 11.23 5.20 10.56
C LYS A 47 12.48 6.07 10.73
N GLY A 48 13.04 6.08 11.93
CA GLY A 48 14.25 6.83 12.21
C GLY A 48 14.08 8.33 12.30
N VAL A 49 12.84 8.83 12.30
CA VAL A 49 12.54 10.26 12.31
C VAL A 49 12.68 10.82 13.72
N LYS A 50 13.34 11.97 13.83
CA LYS A 50 13.61 12.67 15.09
C LYS A 50 13.16 14.11 14.99
N LYS A 51 12.99 14.73 16.17
CA LYS A 51 12.70 16.17 16.24
C LYS A 51 13.75 16.96 15.46
N GLY A 52 13.29 17.88 14.64
CA GLY A 52 14.16 18.74 13.83
C GLY A 52 14.49 18.19 12.46
N ASP A 53 14.15 16.95 12.17
CA ASP A 53 14.38 16.38 10.83
C ASP A 53 13.58 17.14 9.78
N LYS A 54 14.18 17.29 8.61
CA LYS A 54 13.59 18.00 7.47
C LYS A 54 13.71 17.16 6.22
N THR A 55 12.80 17.37 5.29
CA THR A 55 12.83 16.70 3.98
C THR A 55 12.26 17.61 2.90
N THR A 56 12.41 17.20 1.66
CA THR A 56 11.82 17.87 0.49
C THR A 56 10.78 16.96 -0.14
N PRO A 57 9.86 17.50 -0.97
CA PRO A 57 8.88 16.64 -1.67
C PRO A 57 9.55 15.52 -2.48
N GLU A 58 10.65 15.82 -3.16
CA GLU A 58 11.36 14.84 -3.99
C GLU A 58 11.92 13.70 -3.14
N ARG A 59 12.60 14.03 -2.05
CA ARG A 59 13.17 13.02 -1.15
C ARG A 59 12.06 12.20 -0.47
N ALA A 60 11.02 12.88 -0.05
CA ALA A 60 9.88 12.23 0.61
C ALA A 60 9.17 11.26 -0.33
N LEU A 61 9.05 11.63 -1.63
CA LEU A 61 8.41 10.75 -2.61
C LEU A 61 9.25 9.50 -2.87
N ILE A 62 10.58 9.64 -2.94
CA ILE A 62 11.48 8.49 -3.09
C ILE A 62 11.32 7.54 -1.89
N ARG A 63 11.30 8.09 -0.68
CA ARG A 63 11.14 7.28 0.53
C ARG A 63 9.77 6.61 0.62
N LEU A 64 8.72 7.32 0.18
CA LEU A 64 7.39 6.74 0.10
C LEU A 64 7.38 5.57 -0.89
N GLY A 65 8.01 5.74 -2.04
CA GLY A 65 8.14 4.68 -3.04
C GLY A 65 8.83 3.44 -2.50
N ASP A 66 9.92 3.62 -1.75
CA ASP A 66 10.63 2.51 -1.12
C ASP A 66 9.75 1.80 -0.09
N SER A 67 9.01 2.55 0.71
CA SER A 67 8.11 2.01 1.71
C SER A 67 6.98 1.20 1.05
N VAL A 68 6.34 1.77 0.03
CA VAL A 68 5.25 1.10 -0.69
C VAL A 68 5.77 -0.15 -1.41
N ASP A 69 6.98 -0.10 -1.95
CA ASP A 69 7.62 -1.27 -2.57
C ASP A 69 7.80 -2.41 -1.57
N GLY A 70 8.09 -2.09 -0.31
CA GLY A 70 8.16 -3.09 0.75
C GLY A 70 6.83 -3.83 0.94
N TYR A 71 5.72 -3.09 0.93
CA TYR A 71 4.39 -3.69 0.98
C TYR A 71 4.11 -4.53 -0.26
N ALA A 72 4.50 -4.03 -1.44
CA ALA A 72 4.33 -4.77 -2.69
C ALA A 72 5.06 -6.11 -2.65
N LYS A 73 6.28 -6.16 -2.12
CA LYS A 73 7.04 -7.41 -1.99
C LYS A 73 6.34 -8.41 -1.08
N GLN A 74 5.76 -7.95 0.02
CA GLN A 74 5.02 -8.82 0.94
C GLN A 74 3.75 -9.37 0.28
N ILE A 75 3.04 -8.55 -0.48
CA ILE A 75 1.86 -8.97 -1.23
C ILE A 75 2.24 -10.03 -2.27
N LYS A 76 3.31 -9.80 -3.02
CA LYS A 76 3.79 -10.79 -4.00
C LYS A 76 4.11 -12.13 -3.34
N ALA A 77 4.72 -12.09 -2.15
CA ALA A 77 5.08 -13.31 -1.43
C ALA A 77 3.85 -14.13 -1.06
N CYS A 78 2.76 -13.50 -0.61
CA CYS A 78 1.57 -14.25 -0.21
C CYS A 78 0.61 -14.54 -1.36
N PHE A 79 0.63 -13.74 -2.43
CA PHE A 79 -0.21 -14.01 -3.61
C PHE A 79 0.40 -15.07 -4.52
N GLY A 80 1.74 -15.22 -4.52
CA GLY A 80 2.43 -16.08 -5.47
C GLY A 80 2.33 -15.51 -6.89
N ASP A 81 2.36 -16.37 -7.88
CA ASP A 81 2.36 -15.94 -9.29
C ASP A 81 0.95 -15.73 -9.85
N VAL A 82 -0.02 -15.39 -9.02
CA VAL A 82 -1.38 -15.11 -9.49
C VAL A 82 -1.33 -13.99 -10.52
N PRO A 83 -1.93 -14.18 -11.71
CA PRO A 83 -1.98 -13.09 -12.69
C PRO A 83 -2.93 -11.99 -12.23
N LEU A 84 -2.49 -10.73 -12.40
CA LEU A 84 -3.28 -9.56 -12.02
C LEU A 84 -3.20 -8.50 -13.11
N TYR A 85 -4.24 -7.68 -13.22
CA TYR A 85 -4.15 -6.41 -13.93
C TYR A 85 -3.37 -5.42 -13.06
N GLN A 86 -2.76 -4.42 -13.70
CA GLN A 86 -2.02 -3.40 -12.96
C GLN A 86 -2.89 -2.73 -11.90
N HIS A 87 -4.12 -2.37 -12.23
CA HIS A 87 -5.00 -1.70 -11.28
C HIS A 87 -5.40 -2.60 -10.11
N GLU A 88 -5.49 -3.91 -10.34
CA GLU A 88 -5.75 -4.87 -9.25
C GLU A 88 -4.55 -4.93 -8.30
N PHE A 89 -3.36 -5.07 -8.86
CA PHE A 89 -2.13 -5.08 -8.06
C PHE A 89 -2.00 -3.80 -7.23
N ASP A 90 -2.18 -2.64 -7.87
CA ASP A 90 -2.14 -1.34 -7.19
C ASP A 90 -3.14 -1.28 -6.03
N ALA A 91 -4.36 -1.78 -6.23
CA ALA A 91 -5.40 -1.76 -5.21
C ALA A 91 -5.02 -2.60 -3.99
N TYR A 92 -4.43 -3.78 -4.20
CA TYR A 92 -4.02 -4.64 -3.09
C TYR A 92 -2.80 -4.10 -2.36
N VAL A 93 -1.86 -3.49 -3.07
CA VAL A 93 -0.71 -2.84 -2.43
C VAL A 93 -1.17 -1.64 -1.62
N ASP A 94 -2.08 -0.83 -2.16
CA ASP A 94 -2.65 0.30 -1.45
C ASP A 94 -3.39 -0.15 -0.19
N LEU A 95 -4.17 -1.22 -0.28
CA LEU A 95 -4.82 -1.80 0.88
C LEU A 95 -3.79 -2.23 1.94
N ALA A 96 -2.73 -2.91 1.51
CA ALA A 96 -1.67 -3.34 2.43
C ALA A 96 -0.97 -2.16 3.10
N TYR A 97 -0.79 -1.07 2.38
CA TYR A 97 -0.22 0.17 2.94
C TYR A 97 -1.11 0.72 4.07
N ASN A 98 -2.43 0.62 3.91
CA ASN A 98 -3.38 1.17 4.89
C ASN A 98 -3.63 0.24 6.09
N VAL A 99 -3.73 -1.08 5.87
CA VAL A 99 -4.13 -2.02 6.93
C VAL A 99 -3.02 -3.01 7.31
N GLY A 100 -1.88 -2.96 6.64
CA GLY A 100 -0.78 -3.89 6.83
C GLY A 100 -0.86 -5.08 5.88
N ALA A 101 0.30 -5.50 5.38
CA ALA A 101 0.38 -6.65 4.48
C ALA A 101 -0.07 -7.94 5.16
N GLY A 102 0.22 -8.09 6.47
CA GLY A 102 -0.21 -9.26 7.23
C GLY A 102 -1.72 -9.46 7.23
N ALA A 103 -2.47 -8.36 7.40
CA ALA A 103 -3.93 -8.43 7.37
C ALA A 103 -4.46 -8.88 6.01
N VAL A 104 -3.88 -8.37 4.93
CA VAL A 104 -4.26 -8.76 3.57
C VAL A 104 -3.90 -10.23 3.31
N CYS A 105 -2.69 -10.65 3.68
CA CYS A 105 -2.21 -12.01 3.45
C CYS A 105 -2.97 -13.05 4.25
N LYS A 106 -3.45 -12.71 5.43
CA LYS A 106 -4.25 -13.61 6.27
C LYS A 106 -5.73 -13.64 5.88
N SER A 107 -6.18 -12.70 5.08
CA SER A 107 -7.57 -12.64 4.61
C SER A 107 -7.84 -13.74 3.58
N SER A 108 -9.09 -13.81 3.12
CA SER A 108 -9.48 -14.75 2.06
C SER A 108 -9.02 -14.29 0.66
N ILE A 109 -8.42 -13.11 0.54
CA ILE A 109 -8.03 -12.56 -0.76
C ILE A 109 -7.05 -13.48 -1.51
N PRO A 110 -5.92 -13.92 -0.92
CA PRO A 110 -5.00 -14.81 -1.67
C PRO A 110 -5.67 -16.08 -2.16
N ARG A 111 -6.48 -16.71 -1.33
CA ARG A 111 -7.19 -17.95 -1.70
C ARG A 111 -8.15 -17.70 -2.86
N LYS A 112 -8.91 -16.61 -2.81
CA LYS A 112 -9.86 -16.26 -3.87
C LYS A 112 -9.15 -15.99 -5.18
N LEU A 113 -8.04 -15.25 -5.15
CA LEU A 113 -7.26 -14.97 -6.35
C LEU A 113 -6.68 -16.25 -6.96
N LYS A 114 -6.16 -17.14 -6.13
CA LYS A 114 -5.61 -18.43 -6.60
C LYS A 114 -6.69 -19.31 -7.20
N ALA A 115 -7.93 -19.16 -6.77
CA ALA A 115 -9.08 -19.89 -7.33
C ALA A 115 -9.68 -19.17 -8.55
N GLY A 116 -9.11 -18.07 -9.01
CA GLY A 116 -9.63 -17.31 -10.14
C GLY A 116 -10.86 -16.48 -9.82
N GLN A 117 -11.16 -16.28 -8.54
CA GLN A 117 -12.35 -15.55 -8.07
C GLN A 117 -12.01 -14.06 -7.87
N TYR A 118 -11.67 -13.38 -8.98
CA TYR A 118 -11.19 -12.01 -8.92
C TYR A 118 -12.21 -11.03 -8.38
N GLU A 119 -13.46 -11.16 -8.77
CA GLU A 119 -14.52 -10.26 -8.30
C GLU A 119 -14.77 -10.44 -6.80
N ALA A 120 -14.82 -11.69 -6.33
CA ALA A 120 -15.00 -11.99 -4.92
C ALA A 120 -13.82 -11.47 -4.09
N ALA A 121 -12.60 -11.61 -4.59
CA ALA A 121 -11.41 -11.07 -3.94
C ALA A 121 -11.48 -9.54 -3.84
N CYS A 122 -11.86 -8.88 -4.93
CA CYS A 122 -12.01 -7.42 -4.94
C CYS A 122 -13.08 -6.97 -3.95
N ASN A 123 -14.21 -7.66 -3.90
CA ASN A 123 -15.29 -7.33 -2.95
C ASN A 123 -14.84 -7.50 -1.50
N THR A 124 -13.88 -8.35 -1.23
CA THR A 124 -13.32 -8.52 0.12
C THR A 124 -12.62 -7.26 0.62
N ILE A 125 -12.14 -6.41 -0.29
CA ILE A 125 -11.53 -5.13 0.09
C ILE A 125 -12.51 -4.29 0.91
N LEU A 126 -13.79 -4.33 0.57
CA LEU A 126 -14.83 -3.54 1.26
C LEU A 126 -14.97 -3.92 2.73
N SER A 127 -14.63 -5.15 3.11
CA SER A 127 -14.70 -5.58 4.51
C SER A 127 -13.66 -4.87 5.38
N PHE A 128 -12.54 -4.44 4.80
CA PHE A 128 -11.50 -3.73 5.53
C PHE A 128 -11.92 -2.30 5.89
N ASP A 129 -12.77 -1.67 5.10
CA ASP A 129 -13.29 -0.34 5.41
C ASP A 129 -14.03 -0.35 6.75
N LYS A 130 -14.82 -1.37 7.00
CA LYS A 130 -15.58 -1.51 8.27
C LYS A 130 -14.64 -1.70 9.45
N ILE A 131 -13.57 -2.47 9.28
CA ILE A 131 -12.57 -2.69 10.33
C ILE A 131 -11.83 -1.39 10.62
N THR A 132 -11.44 -0.65 9.59
CA THR A 132 -10.75 0.62 9.73
C THR A 132 -11.61 1.63 10.47
N ILE A 133 -12.88 1.73 10.12
CA ILE A 133 -13.83 2.63 10.79
C ILE A 133 -14.00 2.24 12.25
N ALA A 134 -14.15 0.94 12.53
CA ALA A 134 -14.31 0.44 13.89
C ALA A 134 -13.04 0.62 14.72
N GLY A 135 -11.87 0.68 14.10
CA GLY A 135 -10.60 0.87 14.77
C GLY A 135 -10.31 2.31 15.19
N HIS A 136 -11.15 3.23 14.80
CA HIS A 136 -11.04 4.61 15.19
C HIS A 136 -11.88 4.87 16.43
#